data_50a3041a71810b2a2829627424c8ac7e
#
_entry.id   50a3041a71810b2a2829627424c8ac7e
#
_cell.length_a   1.000
_cell.length_b   1.000
_cell.length_c   1.000
_cell.angle_alpha   90.00
_cell.angle_beta   90.00
_cell.angle_gamma   90.00
#
_symmetry.space_group_name_H-M   'P 1'
#
loop_
_entity.id
_entity.type
_entity.pdbx_description
1 polymer ?
#
loop_
_entity_poly.entity_id
_entity_poly.type
_entity_poly.pdbx_seq_one_letter_code
_entity_poly.pdbx_strand_id
1 'polypeptide(L)'
;MAQVLAVNIDWGASGQRDGQYAVDLEADKACLDVLYAAGYRVLSEESGITGPTGSQSAPIVVVDPLDGSTNASRGVPWFASALCLVDEDGPAAGVVVNHATGERFVGIRGSGAERDGRTIRPSDVTDIGQALLGVSGLPPRHYGWMQFRALGASAPDICAVACGVTDAWCDMIDDGHGVWDYLASVLIVEQAGGACAEVFGRDLCPLDHAARRSPVVAATPELLDAVLHYRRG
;
A
#
# COMPACT_ATOMS: atom_id res chain seq x y z
N MET A 1 1.43 -10.03 13.70
CA MET A 1 1.17 -10.66 12.38
C MET A 1 1.86 -12.02 12.22
N ALA A 2 3.16 -12.17 12.29
CA ALA A 2 3.83 -13.49 12.12
C ALA A 2 3.27 -14.59 13.05
N GLN A 3 2.85 -14.25 14.26
CA GLN A 3 2.21 -15.19 15.19
C GLN A 3 0.78 -15.56 14.75
N VAL A 4 0.01 -14.62 14.19
CA VAL A 4 -1.34 -14.88 13.64
C VAL A 4 -1.24 -15.85 12.47
N LEU A 5 -0.28 -15.64 11.57
CA LEU A 5 -0.05 -16.49 10.39
C LEU A 5 0.62 -17.85 10.69
N ALA A 6 1.08 -18.09 11.91
CA ALA A 6 1.76 -19.33 12.32
C ALA A 6 0.86 -20.35 13.05
N VAL A 7 -0.36 -19.97 13.41
CA VAL A 7 -1.31 -20.83 14.17
C VAL A 7 -2.50 -21.11 13.26
N ASN A 8 -3.16 -22.27 13.41
CA ASN A 8 -4.32 -22.71 12.62
C ASN A 8 -5.21 -21.56 12.13
N ILE A 9 -4.95 -21.10 10.91
CA ILE A 9 -5.58 -19.92 10.33
C ILE A 9 -6.97 -20.29 9.84
N ASP A 10 -7.97 -19.54 10.29
CA ASP A 10 -9.32 -19.65 9.74
C ASP A 10 -9.47 -18.76 8.49
N TRP A 11 -9.38 -19.38 7.32
CA TRP A 11 -9.66 -18.74 6.02
C TRP A 11 -11.14 -18.78 5.63
N GLY A 12 -12.04 -19.08 6.57
CA GLY A 12 -13.48 -18.93 6.37
C GLY A 12 -13.89 -17.46 6.26
N ALA A 13 -15.07 -17.22 5.67
CA ALA A 13 -15.63 -15.86 5.62
C ALA A 13 -15.86 -15.34 7.05
N SER A 14 -15.55 -14.07 7.30
CA SER A 14 -15.79 -13.43 8.61
C SER A 14 -17.27 -13.31 8.96
N GLY A 15 -18.14 -13.26 7.93
CA GLY A 15 -19.57 -13.01 8.06
C GLY A 15 -19.92 -11.53 8.31
N GLN A 16 -18.95 -10.62 8.34
CA GLN A 16 -19.18 -9.19 8.55
C GLN A 16 -19.18 -8.39 7.22
N ARG A 17 -18.34 -8.76 6.28
CA ARG A 17 -18.19 -8.07 4.98
C ARG A 17 -17.87 -9.10 3.89
N ASP A 18 -18.40 -8.87 2.68
CA ASP A 18 -18.06 -9.71 1.52
C ASP A 18 -16.56 -9.65 1.23
N GLY A 19 -15.94 -10.80 0.98
CA GLY A 19 -14.52 -10.92 0.68
C GLY A 19 -13.59 -10.88 1.89
N GLN A 20 -14.09 -10.60 3.11
CA GLN A 20 -13.30 -10.58 4.34
C GLN A 20 -13.18 -11.99 4.94
N TYR A 21 -11.98 -12.40 5.29
CA TYR A 21 -11.70 -13.63 6.00
C TYR A 21 -11.74 -13.43 7.53
N ALA A 22 -11.98 -14.50 8.30
CA ALA A 22 -11.92 -14.44 9.77
C ALA A 22 -10.54 -14.00 10.27
N VAL A 23 -9.46 -14.42 9.59
CA VAL A 23 -8.09 -14.03 9.92
C VAL A 23 -7.82 -12.54 9.78
N ASP A 24 -8.53 -11.81 8.89
CA ASP A 24 -8.36 -10.36 8.73
C ASP A 24 -8.74 -9.65 10.04
N LEU A 25 -9.81 -10.12 10.73
CA LEU A 25 -10.22 -9.58 12.03
C LEU A 25 -9.21 -9.88 13.14
N GLU A 26 -8.59 -11.07 13.11
CA GLU A 26 -7.54 -11.42 14.08
C GLU A 26 -6.27 -10.58 13.83
N ALA A 27 -5.93 -10.36 12.56
CA ALA A 27 -4.83 -9.51 12.16
C ALA A 27 -5.05 -8.05 12.58
N ASP A 28 -6.24 -7.53 12.34
CA ASP A 28 -6.64 -6.18 12.77
C ASP A 28 -6.49 -6.04 14.28
N LYS A 29 -7.11 -6.94 15.05
CA LYS A 29 -7.01 -6.93 16.51
C LYS A 29 -5.57 -6.93 16.99
N ALA A 30 -4.71 -7.75 16.41
CA ALA A 30 -3.29 -7.82 16.82
C ALA A 30 -2.53 -6.53 16.53
N CYS A 31 -2.83 -5.85 15.41
CA CYS A 31 -2.27 -4.53 15.09
C CYS A 31 -2.81 -3.47 16.06
N LEU A 32 -4.11 -3.43 16.28
CA LEU A 32 -4.76 -2.45 17.16
C LEU A 32 -4.25 -2.54 18.59
N ASP A 33 -4.12 -3.75 19.16
CA ASP A 33 -3.62 -3.96 20.53
C ASP A 33 -2.24 -3.32 20.73
N VAL A 34 -1.33 -3.43 19.74
CA VAL A 34 0.01 -2.82 19.80
C VAL A 34 -0.05 -1.31 19.67
N LEU A 35 -0.83 -0.80 18.70
CA LEU A 35 -0.92 0.64 18.42
C LEU A 35 -1.63 1.39 19.54
N TYR A 36 -2.66 0.81 20.15
CA TYR A 36 -3.32 1.40 21.31
C TYR A 36 -2.44 1.43 22.56
N ALA A 37 -1.66 0.36 22.80
CA ALA A 37 -0.69 0.34 23.88
C ALA A 37 0.39 1.42 23.71
N ALA A 38 0.70 1.80 22.47
CA ALA A 38 1.59 2.91 22.14
C ALA A 38 0.91 4.29 22.13
N GLY A 39 -0.42 4.36 22.37
CA GLY A 39 -1.17 5.61 22.48
C GLY A 39 -1.64 6.20 21.14
N TYR A 40 -1.55 5.46 20.04
CA TYR A 40 -1.98 5.95 18.73
C TYR A 40 -3.49 5.81 18.51
N ARG A 41 -4.06 6.75 17.76
CA ARG A 41 -5.30 6.56 17.03
C ARG A 41 -5.00 5.76 15.76
N VAL A 42 -5.99 5.03 15.27
CA VAL A 42 -5.82 4.16 14.10
C VAL A 42 -6.96 4.38 13.12
N LEU A 43 -6.63 4.41 11.83
CA LEU A 43 -7.56 4.21 10.72
C LEU A 43 -7.20 2.86 10.08
N SER A 44 -7.99 1.84 10.39
CA SER A 44 -7.79 0.48 9.85
C SER A 44 -8.79 0.17 8.73
N GLU A 45 -8.40 -0.68 7.80
CA GLU A 45 -9.29 -1.27 6.80
C GLU A 45 -10.50 -1.93 7.45
N GLU A 46 -10.28 -2.70 8.51
CA GLU A 46 -11.29 -3.58 9.07
C GLU A 46 -12.21 -2.86 10.06
N SER A 47 -11.64 -2.02 10.92
CA SER A 47 -12.36 -1.41 12.05
C SER A 47 -12.61 0.11 11.91
N GLY A 48 -12.14 0.74 10.82
CA GLY A 48 -12.29 2.17 10.61
C GLY A 48 -11.46 3.01 11.58
N ILE A 49 -11.95 4.22 11.93
CA ILE A 49 -11.25 5.11 12.85
C ILE A 49 -11.56 4.74 14.29
N THR A 50 -10.53 4.35 15.04
CA THR A 50 -10.63 3.87 16.41
C THR A 50 -9.46 4.39 17.26
N GLY A 51 -9.48 4.09 18.59
CA GLY A 51 -8.38 4.40 19.51
C GLY A 51 -8.71 5.41 20.59
N PRO A 52 -7.72 5.86 21.38
CA PRO A 52 -7.94 6.73 22.53
C PRO A 52 -8.66 8.03 22.15
N THR A 53 -9.73 8.36 22.89
CA THR A 53 -10.45 9.62 22.75
C THR A 53 -9.68 10.72 23.50
N GLY A 54 -9.10 11.67 22.80
CA GLY A 54 -8.37 12.75 23.50
C GLY A 54 -8.11 13.98 22.64
N SER A 55 -7.38 13.88 21.59
CA SER A 55 -7.07 15.03 20.72
C SER A 55 -7.29 14.65 19.26
N GLN A 56 -8.12 15.44 18.56
CA GLN A 56 -8.27 15.29 17.11
C GLN A 56 -6.96 15.62 16.35
N SER A 57 -6.02 16.31 17.01
CA SER A 57 -4.70 16.65 16.48
C SER A 57 -3.61 15.61 16.80
N ALA A 58 -3.95 14.52 17.52
CA ALA A 58 -2.96 13.45 17.75
C ALA A 58 -2.65 12.73 16.44
N PRO A 59 -1.39 12.30 16.23
CA PRO A 59 -1.02 11.50 15.08
C PRO A 59 -1.89 10.25 14.96
N ILE A 60 -2.19 9.86 13.72
CA ILE A 60 -2.99 8.67 13.40
C ILE A 60 -2.15 7.68 12.61
N VAL A 61 -2.29 6.39 12.89
CA VAL A 61 -1.69 5.34 12.08
C VAL A 61 -2.75 4.78 11.14
N VAL A 62 -2.51 4.91 9.85
CA VAL A 62 -3.29 4.24 8.81
C VAL A 62 -2.73 2.84 8.64
N VAL A 63 -3.58 1.80 8.70
CA VAL A 63 -3.12 0.41 8.68
C VAL A 63 -3.98 -0.48 7.79
N ASP A 64 -3.29 -1.25 6.94
CA ASP A 64 -3.80 -2.48 6.38
C ASP A 64 -3.12 -3.64 7.11
N PRO A 65 -3.84 -4.40 7.93
CA PRO A 65 -3.25 -5.51 8.69
C PRO A 65 -2.78 -6.66 7.80
N LEU A 66 -3.49 -6.92 6.69
CA LEU A 66 -3.18 -8.03 5.78
C LEU A 66 -3.59 -7.74 4.32
N ASP A 67 -2.87 -6.83 3.66
CA ASP A 67 -2.98 -6.62 2.21
C ASP A 67 -2.64 -7.91 1.45
N GLY A 68 -3.56 -8.34 0.58
CA GLY A 68 -3.43 -9.57 -0.17
C GLY A 68 -3.86 -10.82 0.61
N SER A 69 -4.86 -10.72 1.49
CA SER A 69 -5.40 -11.87 2.26
C SER A 69 -5.83 -13.03 1.34
N THR A 70 -6.37 -12.76 0.15
CA THR A 70 -6.66 -13.78 -0.86
C THR A 70 -5.40 -14.50 -1.32
N ASN A 71 -4.29 -13.80 -1.56
CA ASN A 71 -3.00 -14.41 -1.89
C ASN A 71 -2.52 -15.32 -0.76
N ALA A 72 -2.56 -14.81 0.47
CA ALA A 72 -2.17 -15.57 1.66
C ALA A 72 -3.02 -16.85 1.80
N SER A 73 -4.34 -16.76 1.61
CA SER A 73 -5.26 -17.91 1.69
C SER A 73 -5.00 -18.99 0.63
N ARG A 74 -4.38 -18.62 -0.48
CA ARG A 74 -4.06 -19.51 -1.61
C ARG A 74 -2.60 -19.96 -1.66
N GLY A 75 -1.77 -19.45 -0.73
CA GLY A 75 -0.34 -19.75 -0.71
C GLY A 75 0.46 -19.02 -1.79
N VAL A 76 -0.09 -17.95 -2.38
CA VAL A 76 0.66 -17.05 -3.26
C VAL A 76 1.57 -16.19 -2.37
N PRO A 77 2.91 -16.23 -2.54
CA PRO A 77 3.85 -15.61 -1.61
C PRO A 77 3.97 -14.08 -1.80
N TRP A 78 2.85 -13.39 -1.81
CA TRP A 78 2.76 -11.95 -2.04
C TRP A 78 1.60 -11.35 -1.25
N PHE A 79 1.88 -10.99 0.02
CA PHE A 79 0.94 -10.39 0.96
C PHE A 79 1.71 -9.69 2.07
N ALA A 80 1.16 -8.59 2.62
CA ALA A 80 1.90 -7.70 3.49
C ALA A 80 1.03 -7.10 4.60
N SER A 81 1.66 -6.54 5.65
CA SER A 81 1.06 -5.50 6.47
C SER A 81 1.64 -4.16 6.07
N ALA A 82 0.79 -3.14 5.98
CA ALA A 82 1.16 -1.77 5.65
C ALA A 82 0.73 -0.81 6.76
N LEU A 83 1.64 0.02 7.27
CA LEU A 83 1.39 1.01 8.31
C LEU A 83 1.95 2.36 7.90
N CYS A 84 1.16 3.42 8.02
CA CYS A 84 1.60 4.79 7.78
C CYS A 84 1.24 5.70 8.95
N LEU A 85 2.23 6.27 9.59
CA LEU A 85 2.03 7.34 10.58
C LEU A 85 1.75 8.65 9.84
N VAL A 86 0.65 9.30 10.19
CA VAL A 86 0.24 10.59 9.67
C VAL A 86 0.17 11.58 10.80
N ASP A 87 0.86 12.71 10.67
CA ASP A 87 0.82 13.84 11.58
C ASP A 87 0.15 15.07 10.92
N GLU A 88 0.30 16.25 11.49
CA GLU A 88 -0.30 17.51 10.99
C GLU A 88 0.23 17.94 9.62
N ASP A 89 1.43 17.49 9.25
CA ASP A 89 2.07 17.78 7.96
C ASP A 89 1.86 16.65 6.93
N GLY A 90 1.05 15.62 7.25
CA GLY A 90 0.74 14.48 6.38
C GLY A 90 1.51 13.21 6.69
N PRO A 91 1.75 12.29 5.73
CA PRO A 91 2.48 11.05 5.93
C PRO A 91 3.90 11.29 6.45
N ALA A 92 4.23 10.74 7.63
CA ALA A 92 5.50 10.97 8.33
C ALA A 92 6.45 9.76 8.28
N ALA A 93 5.90 8.55 8.47
CA ALA A 93 6.67 7.31 8.39
C ALA A 93 5.78 6.18 7.83
N GLY A 94 6.32 5.43 6.90
CA GLY A 94 5.67 4.27 6.28
C GLY A 94 6.47 3.00 6.50
N VAL A 95 5.80 1.91 6.82
CA VAL A 95 6.39 0.57 6.93
C VAL A 95 5.52 -0.42 6.19
N VAL A 96 6.14 -1.24 5.34
CA VAL A 96 5.49 -2.38 4.68
C VAL A 96 6.33 -3.63 4.94
N VAL A 97 5.69 -4.69 5.39
CA VAL A 97 6.35 -5.98 5.64
C VAL A 97 5.68 -7.05 4.79
N ASN A 98 6.39 -7.58 3.80
CA ASN A 98 5.96 -8.76 3.05
C ASN A 98 6.14 -10.00 3.94
N HIS A 99 5.06 -10.63 4.35
CA HIS A 99 5.11 -11.76 5.29
C HIS A 99 5.57 -13.07 4.65
N ALA A 100 5.50 -13.18 3.33
CA ALA A 100 5.95 -14.37 2.62
C ALA A 100 7.48 -14.39 2.45
N THR A 101 8.09 -13.23 2.21
CA THR A 101 9.55 -13.11 1.96
C THR A 101 10.31 -12.63 3.18
N GLY A 102 9.63 -11.97 4.14
CA GLY A 102 10.24 -11.31 5.29
C GLY A 102 10.84 -9.93 4.97
N GLU A 103 10.74 -9.46 3.73
CA GLU A 103 11.24 -8.13 3.34
C GLU A 103 10.48 -7.02 4.06
N ARG A 104 11.22 -6.05 4.57
CA ARG A 104 10.68 -4.88 5.24
C ARG A 104 11.13 -3.61 4.53
N PHE A 105 10.16 -2.83 4.07
CA PHE A 105 10.35 -1.50 3.52
C PHE A 105 10.00 -0.44 4.56
N VAL A 106 10.81 0.62 4.62
CA VAL A 106 10.61 1.76 5.51
C VAL A 106 10.87 3.04 4.73
N GLY A 107 9.97 4.01 4.84
CA GLY A 107 10.16 5.37 4.35
C GLY A 107 9.88 6.37 5.47
N ILE A 108 10.76 7.37 5.65
CA ILE A 108 10.59 8.42 6.66
C ILE A 108 10.72 9.75 5.95
N ARG A 109 9.70 10.61 6.11
CA ARG A 109 9.66 11.95 5.51
C ARG A 109 10.97 12.70 5.73
N GLY A 110 11.64 13.10 4.64
CA GLY A 110 12.91 13.83 4.65
C GLY A 110 14.15 12.99 5.01
N SER A 111 14.01 11.66 5.21
CA SER A 111 15.13 10.80 5.60
C SER A 111 15.43 9.68 4.59
N GLY A 112 14.63 9.59 3.51
CA GLY A 112 14.81 8.57 2.48
C GLY A 112 14.03 7.28 2.75
N ALA A 113 14.30 6.26 1.94
CA ALA A 113 13.68 4.94 2.05
C ALA A 113 14.70 3.81 2.05
N GLU A 114 14.34 2.71 2.71
CA GLU A 114 15.18 1.52 2.83
C GLU A 114 14.37 0.22 2.67
N ARG A 115 15.07 -0.84 2.23
CA ARG A 115 14.63 -2.23 2.31
C ARG A 115 15.63 -3.02 3.14
N ASP A 116 15.20 -3.61 4.26
CA ASP A 116 16.03 -4.38 5.18
C ASP A 116 17.28 -3.62 5.65
N GLY A 117 17.13 -2.31 5.96
CA GLY A 117 18.21 -1.45 6.40
C GLY A 117 19.18 -1.00 5.31
N ARG A 118 18.86 -1.23 4.04
CA ARG A 118 19.64 -0.76 2.89
C ARG A 118 18.86 0.29 2.12
N THR A 119 19.47 1.44 1.89
CA THR A 119 18.87 2.51 1.07
C THR A 119 18.47 1.97 -0.30
N ILE A 120 17.26 2.32 -0.73
CA ILE A 120 16.69 1.94 -2.02
C ILE A 120 16.43 3.17 -2.88
N ARG A 121 16.29 2.93 -4.18
CA ARG A 121 15.86 3.91 -5.18
C ARG A 121 15.14 3.19 -6.31
N PRO A 122 14.22 3.87 -7.01
CA PRO A 122 13.56 3.36 -8.20
C PRO A 122 14.55 3.19 -9.36
N SER A 123 14.08 2.63 -10.47
CA SER A 123 14.80 2.60 -11.73
C SER A 123 14.84 4.00 -12.38
N ASP A 124 15.65 4.14 -13.44
CA ASP A 124 15.74 5.38 -14.22
C ASP A 124 14.88 5.32 -15.51
N VAL A 125 13.91 4.42 -15.60
CA VAL A 125 13.06 4.21 -16.78
C VAL A 125 12.10 5.39 -16.94
N THR A 126 12.11 6.01 -18.12
CA THR A 126 11.25 7.15 -18.50
C THR A 126 10.25 6.79 -19.61
N ASP A 127 10.57 5.77 -20.43
CA ASP A 127 9.75 5.35 -21.56
C ASP A 127 8.86 4.17 -21.18
N ILE A 128 7.54 4.35 -21.32
CA ILE A 128 6.56 3.30 -21.03
C ILE A 128 6.79 2.03 -21.88
N GLY A 129 7.33 2.16 -23.09
CA GLY A 129 7.68 1.03 -23.95
C GLY A 129 8.79 0.14 -23.42
N GLN A 130 9.53 0.61 -22.42
CA GLN A 130 10.58 -0.14 -21.72
C GLN A 130 10.17 -0.56 -20.31
N ALA A 131 8.99 -0.11 -19.86
CA ALA A 131 8.56 -0.29 -18.48
C ALA A 131 7.99 -1.69 -18.20
N LEU A 132 8.37 -2.25 -17.04
CA LEU A 132 7.66 -3.31 -16.36
C LEU A 132 6.64 -2.70 -15.40
N LEU A 133 5.35 -2.80 -15.74
CA LEU A 133 4.26 -2.16 -15.00
C LEU A 133 3.57 -3.13 -14.04
N GLY A 134 3.43 -2.78 -12.76
CA GLY A 134 2.49 -3.41 -11.85
C GLY A 134 1.06 -2.87 -12.08
N VAL A 135 0.05 -3.71 -11.94
CA VAL A 135 -1.35 -3.27 -12.08
C VAL A 135 -2.25 -3.91 -11.02
N SER A 136 -3.22 -3.14 -10.53
CA SER A 136 -4.39 -3.65 -9.83
C SER A 136 -5.60 -3.52 -10.74
N GLY A 137 -6.33 -4.61 -10.92
CA GLY A 137 -7.43 -4.69 -11.88
C GLY A 137 -6.96 -4.95 -13.33
N LEU A 138 -7.92 -5.09 -14.22
CA LEU A 138 -7.67 -5.38 -15.63
C LEU A 138 -7.67 -4.07 -16.44
N PRO A 139 -6.57 -3.73 -17.11
CA PRO A 139 -6.55 -2.56 -17.98
C PRO A 139 -7.49 -2.77 -19.18
N PRO A 140 -8.22 -1.74 -19.62
CA PRO A 140 -9.18 -1.86 -20.75
C PRO A 140 -8.47 -2.09 -22.09
N ARG A 141 -7.20 -1.77 -22.17
CA ARG A 141 -6.35 -1.93 -23.37
C ARG A 141 -4.87 -1.99 -22.96
N HIS A 142 -4.02 -2.35 -23.89
CA HIS A 142 -2.57 -2.24 -23.73
C HIS A 142 -2.13 -0.76 -23.81
N TYR A 143 -1.33 -0.27 -22.86
CA TYR A 143 -0.86 1.12 -22.81
C TYR A 143 0.52 1.33 -23.42
N GLY A 144 1.07 0.32 -24.10
CA GLY A 144 2.38 0.38 -24.73
C GLY A 144 3.54 -0.09 -23.84
N TRP A 145 3.31 -0.51 -22.60
CA TRP A 145 4.36 -1.04 -21.72
C TRP A 145 5.07 -2.27 -22.29
N MET A 146 6.30 -2.53 -21.85
CA MET A 146 7.05 -3.73 -22.26
C MET A 146 6.39 -5.01 -21.74
N GLN A 147 6.08 -5.04 -20.44
CA GLN A 147 5.40 -6.14 -19.75
C GLN A 147 4.57 -5.60 -18.58
N PHE A 148 3.67 -6.43 -18.03
CA PHE A 148 2.94 -6.09 -16.82
C PHE A 148 2.90 -7.26 -15.82
N ARG A 149 2.58 -6.93 -14.57
CA ARG A 149 2.33 -7.87 -13.47
C ARG A 149 1.08 -7.45 -12.72
N ALA A 150 0.24 -8.43 -12.37
CA ALA A 150 -0.87 -8.28 -11.44
C ALA A 150 -0.62 -9.26 -10.29
N LEU A 151 0.06 -8.81 -9.25
CA LEU A 151 0.51 -9.70 -8.16
C LEU A 151 -0.53 -9.79 -7.04
N GLY A 152 -1.46 -8.82 -6.94
CA GLY A 152 -2.67 -8.92 -6.12
C GLY A 152 -2.52 -8.49 -4.66
N ALA A 153 -1.52 -7.68 -4.35
CA ALA A 153 -1.38 -6.97 -3.09
C ALA A 153 -0.73 -5.61 -3.37
N SER A 154 -1.46 -4.53 -3.10
CA SER A 154 -1.08 -3.18 -3.55
C SER A 154 0.13 -2.63 -2.83
N ALA A 155 0.23 -2.84 -1.52
CA ALA A 155 1.32 -2.30 -0.73
C ALA A 155 2.69 -2.85 -1.17
N PRO A 156 2.92 -4.17 -1.28
CA PRO A 156 4.21 -4.69 -1.77
C PRO A 156 4.41 -4.43 -3.28
N ASP A 157 3.33 -4.35 -4.10
CA ASP A 157 3.43 -4.00 -5.53
C ASP A 157 4.02 -2.59 -5.70
N ILE A 158 3.53 -1.63 -4.93
CA ILE A 158 4.01 -0.24 -4.94
C ILE A 158 5.44 -0.17 -4.39
N CYS A 159 5.76 -0.91 -3.32
CA CYS A 159 7.13 -1.00 -2.80
C CYS A 159 8.13 -1.59 -3.82
N ALA A 160 7.69 -2.46 -4.73
CA ALA A 160 8.52 -2.97 -5.81
C ALA A 160 9.00 -1.84 -6.76
N VAL A 161 8.21 -0.78 -6.94
CA VAL A 161 8.64 0.42 -7.68
C VAL A 161 9.71 1.18 -6.91
N ALA A 162 9.55 1.35 -5.60
CA ALA A 162 10.51 2.07 -4.75
C ALA A 162 11.93 1.49 -4.80
N CYS A 163 12.08 0.21 -5.13
CA CYS A 163 13.37 -0.47 -5.20
C CYS A 163 13.77 -0.95 -6.61
N GLY A 164 13.10 -0.47 -7.65
CA GLY A 164 13.44 -0.74 -9.06
C GLY A 164 13.19 -2.17 -9.53
N VAL A 165 12.33 -2.93 -8.83
CA VAL A 165 11.89 -4.28 -9.27
C VAL A 165 10.83 -4.16 -10.37
N THR A 166 9.92 -3.19 -10.24
CA THR A 166 9.04 -2.72 -11.31
C THR A 166 9.28 -1.23 -11.54
N ASP A 167 8.87 -0.71 -12.69
CA ASP A 167 9.15 0.69 -13.06
C ASP A 167 7.97 1.61 -12.75
N ALA A 168 6.76 1.07 -12.72
CA ALA A 168 5.56 1.79 -12.30
C ALA A 168 4.50 0.81 -11.76
N TRP A 169 3.50 1.35 -11.08
CA TRP A 169 2.29 0.64 -10.69
C TRP A 169 1.06 1.55 -10.87
N CYS A 170 -0.05 0.99 -11.32
CA CYS A 170 -1.25 1.74 -11.59
C CYS A 170 -2.51 0.98 -11.18
N ASP A 171 -3.40 1.65 -10.45
CA ASP A 171 -4.75 1.17 -10.24
C ASP A 171 -5.58 1.33 -11.52
N MET A 172 -6.06 0.21 -12.07
CA MET A 172 -6.89 0.17 -13.27
C MET A 172 -8.39 0.27 -12.96
N ILE A 173 -8.76 0.32 -11.69
CA ILE A 173 -10.14 0.44 -11.21
C ILE A 173 -10.34 1.86 -10.69
N ASP A 174 -11.39 2.54 -11.13
CA ASP A 174 -11.76 3.84 -10.59
C ASP A 174 -12.23 3.67 -9.13
N ASP A 175 -11.64 4.45 -8.24
CA ASP A 175 -11.94 4.37 -6.80
C ASP A 175 -11.78 2.94 -6.22
N GLY A 176 -10.71 2.24 -6.64
CA GLY A 176 -10.48 0.85 -6.28
C GLY A 176 -9.90 0.66 -4.87
N HIS A 177 -9.19 1.65 -4.32
CA HIS A 177 -8.37 1.47 -3.11
C HIS A 177 -8.76 2.39 -1.96
N GLY A 178 -8.76 1.84 -0.73
CA GLY A 178 -8.75 2.60 0.51
C GLY A 178 -7.35 3.16 0.80
N VAL A 179 -7.28 4.17 1.65
CA VAL A 179 -6.01 4.84 1.97
C VAL A 179 -4.98 3.90 2.60
N TRP A 180 -5.41 2.84 3.25
CA TRP A 180 -4.58 1.82 3.88
C TRP A 180 -3.84 0.93 2.88
N ASP A 181 -4.40 0.71 1.68
CA ASP A 181 -3.81 -0.14 0.64
C ASP A 181 -2.52 0.45 0.04
N TYR A 182 -2.33 1.77 0.12
CA TYR A 182 -1.26 2.42 -0.64
C TYR A 182 -0.46 3.49 0.11
N LEU A 183 -1.00 4.14 1.18
CA LEU A 183 -0.38 5.35 1.73
C LEU A 183 1.05 5.12 2.24
N ALA A 184 1.29 4.01 2.95
CA ALA A 184 2.62 3.66 3.42
C ALA A 184 3.61 3.50 2.26
N SER A 185 3.19 2.80 1.23
CA SER A 185 4.03 2.50 0.05
C SER A 185 4.26 3.72 -0.83
N VAL A 186 3.26 4.60 -0.97
CA VAL A 186 3.38 5.90 -1.65
C VAL A 186 4.46 6.74 -0.97
N LEU A 187 4.41 6.87 0.36
CA LEU A 187 5.47 7.57 1.09
C LEU A 187 6.84 6.93 0.85
N ILE A 188 6.94 5.60 0.86
CA ILE A 188 8.20 4.89 0.59
C ILE A 188 8.71 5.20 -0.81
N VAL A 189 7.86 5.20 -1.84
CA VAL A 189 8.24 5.57 -3.22
C VAL A 189 8.74 7.00 -3.30
N GLU A 190 8.02 7.96 -2.71
CA GLU A 190 8.42 9.37 -2.68
C GLU A 190 9.78 9.57 -1.98
N GLN A 191 9.97 8.91 -0.84
CA GLN A 191 11.24 8.99 -0.10
C GLN A 191 12.39 8.24 -0.79
N ALA A 192 12.09 7.27 -1.65
CA ALA A 192 13.08 6.62 -2.51
C ALA A 192 13.46 7.49 -3.73
N GLY A 193 12.70 8.55 -4.04
CA GLY A 193 12.91 9.45 -5.17
C GLY A 193 12.04 9.17 -6.39
N GLY A 194 11.02 8.31 -6.26
CA GLY A 194 10.00 8.09 -7.29
C GLY A 194 8.91 9.16 -7.29
N ALA A 195 7.94 9.03 -8.18
CA ALA A 195 6.85 9.96 -8.38
C ALA A 195 5.49 9.28 -8.15
N CYS A 196 4.57 9.99 -7.51
CA CYS A 196 3.24 9.50 -7.15
C CYS A 196 2.16 10.49 -7.53
N ALA A 197 0.99 9.98 -7.91
CA ALA A 197 -0.18 10.79 -8.18
C ALA A 197 -1.47 9.99 -7.96
N GLU A 198 -2.57 10.71 -7.89
CA GLU A 198 -3.92 10.14 -7.97
C GLU A 198 -4.47 10.40 -9.38
N VAL A 199 -5.11 9.40 -10.00
CA VAL A 199 -5.58 9.47 -11.41
C VAL A 199 -6.41 10.72 -11.69
N PHE A 200 -7.28 11.13 -10.77
CA PHE A 200 -8.17 12.28 -10.94
C PHE A 200 -7.65 13.55 -10.26
N GLY A 201 -6.42 13.54 -9.75
CA GLY A 201 -5.76 14.71 -9.13
C GLY A 201 -6.24 15.03 -7.71
N ARG A 202 -6.83 14.06 -7.02
CA ARG A 202 -7.28 14.22 -5.63
C ARG A 202 -6.12 13.95 -4.66
N ASP A 203 -6.30 14.38 -3.42
CA ASP A 203 -5.36 14.09 -2.33
C ASP A 203 -5.24 12.57 -2.08
N LEU A 204 -4.00 12.07 -1.93
CA LEU A 204 -3.68 10.67 -1.64
C LEU A 204 -3.75 10.33 -0.13
N CYS A 205 -3.99 11.31 0.75
CA CYS A 205 -4.07 11.07 2.18
C CYS A 205 -5.46 11.39 2.78
N PRO A 206 -6.57 10.82 2.25
CA PRO A 206 -7.88 11.02 2.84
C PRO A 206 -7.99 10.20 4.14
N LEU A 207 -8.12 10.87 5.27
CA LEU A 207 -8.34 10.21 6.57
C LEU A 207 -9.84 9.93 6.81
N ASP A 208 -10.50 9.39 5.80
CA ASP A 208 -11.91 8.99 5.79
C ASP A 208 -12.01 7.52 5.34
N HIS A 209 -12.57 6.68 6.19
CA HIS A 209 -12.72 5.24 5.92
C HIS A 209 -13.57 4.94 4.67
N ALA A 210 -14.51 5.81 4.31
CA ALA A 210 -15.33 5.64 3.11
C ALA A 210 -14.63 6.12 1.82
N ALA A 211 -13.57 6.93 1.93
CA ALA A 211 -12.88 7.47 0.76
C ALA A 211 -12.16 6.38 -0.02
N ARG A 212 -12.22 6.49 -1.34
CA ARG A 212 -11.49 5.63 -2.27
C ARG A 212 -10.69 6.46 -3.25
N ARG A 213 -9.59 5.91 -3.73
CA ARG A 213 -8.65 6.55 -4.67
C ARG A 213 -8.20 5.57 -5.74
N SER A 214 -7.60 6.12 -6.77
CA SER A 214 -6.93 5.37 -7.85
C SER A 214 -5.47 5.83 -7.91
N PRO A 215 -4.59 5.31 -7.03
CA PRO A 215 -3.18 5.72 -7.00
C PRO A 215 -2.41 5.22 -8.21
N VAL A 216 -1.41 6.01 -8.60
CA VAL A 216 -0.41 5.69 -9.62
C VAL A 216 0.95 6.08 -9.09
N VAL A 217 1.93 5.21 -9.22
CA VAL A 217 3.31 5.49 -8.87
C VAL A 217 4.25 5.10 -10.01
N ALA A 218 5.37 5.79 -10.14
CA ALA A 218 6.38 5.49 -11.14
C ALA A 218 7.79 5.81 -10.65
N ALA A 219 8.76 5.20 -11.30
CA ALA A 219 10.18 5.42 -11.02
C ALA A 219 10.59 6.87 -11.29
N THR A 220 10.02 7.49 -12.33
CA THR A 220 10.35 8.86 -12.76
C THR A 220 9.09 9.68 -13.02
N PRO A 221 9.16 11.02 -12.92
CA PRO A 221 8.02 11.88 -13.28
C PRO A 221 7.57 11.71 -14.73
N GLU A 222 8.49 11.52 -15.67
CA GLU A 222 8.19 11.33 -17.09
C GLU A 222 7.38 10.04 -17.31
N LEU A 223 7.75 8.96 -16.63
CA LEU A 223 7.01 7.69 -16.72
C LEU A 223 5.65 7.83 -16.06
N LEU A 224 5.55 8.55 -14.91
CA LEU A 224 4.27 8.83 -14.26
C LEU A 224 3.31 9.55 -15.21
N ASP A 225 3.77 10.61 -15.87
CA ASP A 225 2.97 11.38 -16.84
C ASP A 225 2.49 10.51 -18.00
N ALA A 226 3.36 9.62 -18.51
CA ALA A 226 2.99 8.68 -19.56
C ALA A 226 1.91 7.69 -19.11
N VAL A 227 2.05 7.10 -17.92
CA VAL A 227 1.05 6.17 -17.36
C VAL A 227 -0.28 6.90 -17.13
N LEU A 228 -0.27 8.09 -16.54
CA LEU A 228 -1.47 8.90 -16.31
C LEU A 228 -2.17 9.30 -17.61
N HIS A 229 -1.41 9.65 -18.68
CA HIS A 229 -1.97 9.95 -19.98
C HIS A 229 -2.81 8.77 -20.52
N TYR A 230 -2.26 7.57 -20.49
CA TYR A 230 -2.96 6.37 -20.94
C TYR A 230 -4.12 5.94 -20.03
N ARG A 231 -3.98 6.17 -18.71
CA ARG A 231 -4.99 5.80 -17.72
C ARG A 231 -6.24 6.67 -17.79
N ARG A 232 -6.07 7.96 -18.14
CA ARG A 232 -7.15 8.96 -18.25
C ARG A 232 -7.82 8.98 -19.62
N GLY A 233 -7.19 8.50 -20.66
CA GLY A 233 -7.64 8.55 -22.07
C GLY A 233 -8.08 7.24 -22.64
#